data_4d06230bb74d1536de5c091edbabf6d9
#
_entry.id   4d06230bb74d1536de5c091edbabf6d9
#
_cell.length_a   1.000
_cell.length_b   1.000
_cell.length_c   1.000
_cell.angle_alpha   90.00
_cell.angle_beta   90.00
_cell.angle_gamma   90.00
#
_symmetry.space_group_name_H-M   'P 1'
#
loop_
_entity.id
_entity.type
_entity.pdbx_description
1 polymer ?
#
loop_
_entity_poly.entity_id
_entity_poly.type
_entity_poly.pdbx_seq_one_letter_code
_entity_poly.pdbx_strand_id
1 'polypeptide(L)'
;MNRLLISLIILCLMSCNSTPKKIITEDQAISVLKGFFIALDIDNLGKELVYDFTTSDFVIYEMGEKYDLPSFLNVIKTNFKKGYISTDWSLYDFKVSIDNNTAHISYFNKGKFIFIDNGVKKEENIVWMESVYLKYEDKELKLSFLQSDDISREVKEADSK
;
A
#
# COMPACT_ATOMS: atom_id res chain seq x y z
N MET A 1 30.39 -1.19 53.85
CA MET A 1 29.82 -0.09 53.02
C MET A 1 30.21 -0.15 51.54
N ASN A 2 31.44 -0.58 51.19
CA ASN A 2 31.89 -0.55 49.75
C ASN A 2 31.27 -1.57 48.81
N ARG A 3 30.77 -2.70 49.31
CA ARG A 3 30.16 -3.74 48.40
C ARG A 3 28.76 -3.39 47.91
N LEU A 4 27.98 -2.63 48.70
CA LEU A 4 26.65 -2.18 48.28
C LEU A 4 26.71 -1.06 47.21
N LEU A 5 27.72 -0.19 47.27
CA LEU A 5 27.91 0.86 46.27
C LEU A 5 28.30 0.32 44.89
N ILE A 6 29.13 -0.73 44.86
CA ILE A 6 29.57 -1.36 43.60
C ILE A 6 28.40 -2.08 42.92
N SER A 7 27.49 -2.72 43.66
CA SER A 7 26.30 -3.37 43.12
C SER A 7 25.31 -2.38 42.48
N LEU A 8 25.18 -1.17 43.03
CA LEU A 8 24.29 -0.13 42.51
C LEU A 8 24.82 0.48 41.20
N ILE A 9 26.14 0.61 41.05
CA ILE A 9 26.76 1.14 39.82
C ILE A 9 26.62 0.15 38.64
N ILE A 10 26.66 -1.16 38.88
CA ILE A 10 26.49 -2.18 37.85
C ILE A 10 25.03 -2.22 37.33
N LEU A 11 24.03 -1.93 38.19
CA LEU A 11 22.63 -1.86 37.76
C LEU A 11 22.34 -0.67 36.83
N CYS A 12 23.04 0.43 36.94
CA CYS A 12 22.85 1.61 36.09
C CYS A 12 23.44 1.45 34.68
N LEU A 13 24.35 0.51 34.44
CA LEU A 13 24.98 0.30 33.15
C LEU A 13 24.16 -0.63 32.19
N MET A 14 23.11 -1.27 32.69
CA MET A 14 22.24 -2.15 31.86
C MET A 14 21.07 -1.42 31.21
N SER A 15 20.93 -0.10 31.38
CA SER A 15 19.68 0.61 31.00
C SER A 15 19.75 1.41 29.71
N CYS A 16 20.65 1.13 28.77
CA CYS A 16 20.64 1.80 27.48
C CYS A 16 20.97 0.87 26.32
N ASN A 17 20.18 -0.18 26.14
CA ASN A 17 20.01 -0.78 24.81
C ASN A 17 18.85 -0.09 24.08
N SER A 18 19.05 1.15 23.69
CA SER A 18 18.19 1.75 22.68
C SER A 18 18.51 1.07 21.36
N THR A 19 17.69 0.12 20.94
CA THR A 19 17.69 -0.36 19.55
C THR A 19 17.70 0.86 18.63
N PRO A 20 18.61 0.95 17.66
CA PRO A 20 18.64 2.10 16.76
C PRO A 20 17.26 2.22 16.11
N LYS A 21 16.65 3.40 16.26
CA LYS A 21 15.33 3.71 15.71
C LYS A 21 15.46 3.64 14.20
N LYS A 22 14.75 2.70 13.57
CA LYS A 22 14.76 2.57 12.12
C LYS A 22 14.05 3.79 11.55
N ILE A 23 14.79 4.64 10.86
CA ILE A 23 14.26 5.86 10.24
C ILE A 23 13.70 5.47 8.87
N ILE A 24 12.45 5.80 8.63
CA ILE A 24 11.82 5.65 7.30
C ILE A 24 12.41 6.72 6.38
N THR A 25 12.72 6.36 5.15
CA THR A 25 13.02 7.31 4.07
C THR A 25 11.82 7.46 3.14
N GLU A 26 11.76 8.59 2.43
CA GLU A 26 10.72 8.84 1.42
C GLU A 26 10.72 7.74 0.34
N ASP A 27 11.89 7.40 -0.20
CA ASP A 27 12.05 6.34 -1.20
C ASP A 27 11.56 4.98 -0.69
N GLN A 28 11.81 4.67 0.58
CA GLN A 28 11.33 3.45 1.20
C GLN A 28 9.79 3.41 1.25
N ALA A 29 9.16 4.51 1.68
CA ALA A 29 7.71 4.60 1.78
C ALA A 29 7.05 4.49 0.38
N ILE A 30 7.58 5.22 -0.61
CA ILE A 30 7.10 5.15 -2.00
C ILE A 30 7.32 3.75 -2.61
N SER A 31 8.44 3.09 -2.30
CA SER A 31 8.72 1.73 -2.79
C SER A 31 7.72 0.70 -2.28
N VAL A 32 7.36 0.77 -0.99
CA VAL A 32 6.33 -0.09 -0.40
C VAL A 32 4.98 0.15 -1.07
N LEU A 33 4.59 1.41 -1.27
CA LEU A 33 3.35 1.77 -1.95
C LEU A 33 3.31 1.22 -3.39
N LYS A 34 4.39 1.40 -4.16
CA LYS A 34 4.48 0.86 -5.53
C LYS A 34 4.41 -0.66 -5.54
N GLY A 35 5.06 -1.33 -4.58
CA GLY A 35 4.98 -2.79 -4.41
C GLY A 35 3.56 -3.29 -4.17
N PHE A 36 2.77 -2.57 -3.38
CA PHE A 36 1.36 -2.88 -3.17
C PHE A 36 0.57 -2.86 -4.49
N PHE A 37 0.73 -1.83 -5.33
CA PHE A 37 0.02 -1.77 -6.63
C PHE A 37 0.52 -2.83 -7.62
N ILE A 38 1.81 -3.14 -7.65
CA ILE A 38 2.34 -4.28 -8.44
C ILE A 38 1.71 -5.61 -7.99
N ALA A 39 1.51 -5.78 -6.68
CA ALA A 39 0.86 -6.98 -6.15
C ALA A 39 -0.64 -7.08 -6.51
N LEU A 40 -1.28 -5.95 -6.82
CA LEU A 40 -2.67 -5.87 -7.30
C LEU A 40 -2.81 -6.06 -8.82
N ASP A 41 -1.71 -6.12 -9.58
CA ASP A 41 -1.79 -6.43 -11.00
C ASP A 41 -2.54 -7.74 -11.24
N ILE A 42 -3.30 -7.79 -12.34
CA ILE A 42 -4.11 -8.96 -12.69
C ILE A 42 -3.28 -10.25 -12.74
N ASP A 43 -2.02 -10.15 -13.20
CA ASP A 43 -1.08 -11.27 -13.26
C ASP A 43 -0.58 -11.74 -11.90
N ASN A 44 -0.73 -10.92 -10.86
CA ASN A 44 -0.25 -11.16 -9.50
C ASN A 44 -1.35 -11.41 -8.48
N LEU A 45 -2.58 -11.03 -8.78
CA LEU A 45 -3.70 -11.02 -7.83
C LEU A 45 -4.01 -12.38 -7.18
N GLY A 46 -3.65 -13.49 -7.83
CA GLY A 46 -3.81 -14.85 -7.28
C GLY A 46 -2.67 -15.33 -6.39
N LYS A 47 -1.57 -14.57 -6.30
CA LYS A 47 -0.33 -14.99 -5.62
C LYS A 47 -0.23 -14.54 -4.17
N GLU A 48 -1.25 -13.85 -3.66
CA GLU A 48 -1.31 -13.32 -2.27
C GLU A 48 -0.18 -12.34 -1.88
N LEU A 49 0.59 -11.83 -2.87
CA LEU A 49 1.73 -10.93 -2.64
C LEU A 49 1.35 -9.64 -1.91
N VAL A 50 0.10 -9.21 -2.01
CA VAL A 50 -0.39 -7.99 -1.37
C VAL A 50 -0.25 -8.01 0.15
N TYR A 51 -0.26 -9.20 0.79
CA TYR A 51 -0.07 -9.34 2.23
C TYR A 51 1.35 -9.00 2.69
N ASP A 52 2.33 -9.03 1.79
CA ASP A 52 3.70 -8.62 2.10
C ASP A 52 3.80 -7.08 2.28
N PHE A 53 2.86 -6.34 1.69
CA PHE A 53 2.85 -4.87 1.70
C PHE A 53 1.82 -4.26 2.65
N THR A 54 0.96 -5.07 3.29
CA THR A 54 -0.12 -4.59 4.17
C THR A 54 0.03 -5.15 5.58
N THR A 55 -0.40 -4.35 6.56
CA THR A 55 -0.48 -4.82 7.95
C THR A 55 -1.66 -5.77 8.14
N SER A 56 -1.64 -6.54 9.22
CA SER A 56 -2.73 -7.46 9.59
C SER A 56 -4.06 -6.75 9.86
N ASP A 57 -4.01 -5.47 10.25
CA ASP A 57 -5.17 -4.60 10.51
C ASP A 57 -5.45 -3.61 9.36
N PHE A 58 -4.92 -3.87 8.15
CA PHE A 58 -5.11 -2.99 7.00
C PHE A 58 -6.58 -2.75 6.69
N VAL A 59 -6.89 -1.50 6.38
CA VAL A 59 -8.22 -1.06 5.96
C VAL A 59 -8.13 -0.11 4.78
N ILE A 60 -9.05 -0.25 3.83
CA ILE A 60 -9.24 0.68 2.73
C ILE A 60 -10.64 1.32 2.80
N TYR A 61 -10.69 2.62 2.56
CA TYR A 61 -11.91 3.37 2.28
C TYR A 61 -11.92 3.75 0.80
N GLU A 62 -12.91 3.27 0.07
CA GLU A 62 -13.06 3.50 -1.35
C GLU A 62 -14.53 3.76 -1.69
N MET A 63 -14.82 4.87 -2.37
CA MET A 63 -16.16 5.25 -2.82
C MET A 63 -17.23 5.23 -1.71
N GLY A 64 -16.85 5.63 -0.49
CA GLY A 64 -17.76 5.68 0.67
C GLY A 64 -17.93 4.35 1.41
N GLU A 65 -17.32 3.28 0.95
CA GLU A 65 -17.34 1.96 1.57
C GLU A 65 -16.04 1.69 2.32
N LYS A 66 -16.11 0.84 3.35
CA LYS A 66 -14.96 0.39 4.13
C LYS A 66 -14.75 -1.11 3.92
N TYR A 67 -13.52 -1.48 3.57
CA TYR A 67 -13.13 -2.89 3.39
C TYR A 67 -11.92 -3.24 4.26
N ASP A 68 -11.89 -4.47 4.78
CA ASP A 68 -10.65 -5.15 5.14
C ASP A 68 -9.99 -5.71 3.86
N LEU A 69 -8.72 -6.14 3.96
CA LEU A 69 -7.99 -6.62 2.80
C LEU A 69 -8.66 -7.81 2.10
N PRO A 70 -9.16 -8.87 2.79
CA PRO A 70 -9.84 -9.98 2.13
C PRO A 70 -11.08 -9.54 1.35
N SER A 71 -11.91 -8.67 1.93
CA SER A 71 -13.11 -8.15 1.28
C SER A 71 -12.78 -7.30 0.06
N PHE A 72 -11.77 -6.43 0.16
CA PHE A 72 -11.27 -5.63 -0.95
C PHE A 72 -10.77 -6.50 -2.10
N LEU A 73 -9.92 -7.50 -1.82
CA LEU A 73 -9.44 -8.43 -2.84
C LEU A 73 -10.56 -9.23 -3.50
N ASN A 74 -11.62 -9.56 -2.76
CA ASN A 74 -12.78 -10.22 -3.35
C ASN A 74 -13.53 -9.31 -4.34
N VAL A 75 -13.67 -8.02 -4.03
CA VAL A 75 -14.25 -7.02 -4.95
C VAL A 75 -13.41 -6.93 -6.23
N ILE A 76 -12.09 -6.79 -6.12
CA ILE A 76 -11.18 -6.73 -7.28
C ILE A 76 -11.28 -8.01 -8.12
N LYS A 77 -11.16 -9.19 -7.48
CA LYS A 77 -11.26 -10.49 -8.17
C LYS A 77 -12.59 -10.67 -8.89
N THR A 78 -13.68 -10.19 -8.30
CA THR A 78 -15.01 -10.25 -8.90
C THR A 78 -15.11 -9.34 -10.12
N ASN A 79 -14.54 -8.16 -10.06
CA ASN A 79 -14.50 -7.23 -11.19
C ASN A 79 -13.63 -7.79 -12.33
N PHE A 80 -12.46 -8.34 -12.03
CA PHE A 80 -11.57 -8.91 -13.04
C PHE A 80 -12.15 -10.14 -13.77
N LYS A 81 -13.00 -10.92 -13.11
CA LYS A 81 -13.76 -12.00 -13.78
C LYS A 81 -14.71 -11.52 -14.90
N LYS A 82 -14.99 -10.23 -14.97
CA LYS A 82 -15.81 -9.63 -16.01
C LYS A 82 -15.09 -9.44 -17.37
N GLY A 83 -13.91 -10.02 -17.53
CA GLY A 83 -13.17 -10.02 -18.79
C GLY A 83 -11.96 -9.11 -18.85
N TYR A 84 -11.47 -8.63 -17.72
CA TYR A 84 -10.21 -7.87 -17.65
C TYR A 84 -9.03 -8.76 -18.04
N ILE A 85 -8.13 -8.23 -18.86
CA ILE A 85 -6.96 -8.95 -19.42
C ILE A 85 -5.63 -8.29 -19.15
N SER A 86 -5.60 -7.01 -18.78
CA SER A 86 -4.39 -6.34 -18.30
C SER A 86 -4.72 -5.16 -17.39
N THR A 87 -3.79 -4.87 -16.50
CA THR A 87 -3.76 -3.68 -15.65
C THR A 87 -2.44 -2.96 -15.83
N ASP A 88 -2.43 -1.64 -15.68
CA ASP A 88 -1.23 -0.81 -15.64
C ASP A 88 -1.45 0.33 -14.64
N TRP A 89 -0.48 0.56 -13.76
CA TRP A 89 -0.57 1.52 -12.67
C TRP A 89 0.48 2.62 -12.83
N SER A 90 0.06 3.86 -12.72
CA SER A 90 0.95 5.02 -12.78
C SER A 90 0.70 5.93 -11.59
N LEU A 91 1.58 5.87 -10.59
CA LEU A 91 1.53 6.68 -9.38
C LEU A 91 2.43 7.90 -9.55
N TYR A 92 1.91 9.09 -9.23
CA TYR A 92 2.61 10.35 -9.45
C TYR A 92 2.19 11.43 -8.44
N ASP A 93 2.91 12.55 -8.42
CA ASP A 93 2.68 13.72 -7.56
C ASP A 93 2.64 13.35 -6.06
N PHE A 94 3.68 12.64 -5.62
CA PHE A 94 3.80 12.20 -4.23
C PHE A 94 4.09 13.37 -3.29
N LYS A 95 3.34 13.43 -2.19
CA LYS A 95 3.64 14.28 -1.04
C LYS A 95 3.80 13.39 0.18
N VAL A 96 5.01 13.25 0.67
CA VAL A 96 5.38 12.36 1.76
C VAL A 96 5.59 13.15 3.05
N SER A 97 5.01 12.67 4.14
CA SER A 97 5.27 13.14 5.50
C SER A 97 5.72 11.98 6.35
N ILE A 98 6.85 12.14 7.04
CA ILE A 98 7.43 11.10 7.89
C ILE A 98 7.46 11.61 9.32
N ASP A 99 6.93 10.81 10.25
CA ASP A 99 7.03 11.07 11.68
C ASP A 99 7.48 9.79 12.40
N ASN A 100 8.67 9.87 12.98
CA ASN A 100 9.28 8.77 13.72
C ASN A 100 9.37 7.47 12.90
N ASN A 101 8.44 6.55 13.13
CA ASN A 101 8.38 5.21 12.54
C ASN A 101 7.10 5.00 11.70
N THR A 102 6.49 6.09 11.26
CA THR A 102 5.30 6.11 10.41
C THR A 102 5.52 7.04 9.23
N ALA A 103 4.79 6.81 8.14
CA ALA A 103 4.76 7.70 6.99
C ALA A 103 3.33 7.86 6.48
N HIS A 104 3.03 9.04 5.96
CA HIS A 104 1.82 9.33 5.23
C HIS A 104 2.19 9.80 3.83
N ILE A 105 1.52 9.28 2.80
CA ILE A 105 1.71 9.69 1.41
C ILE A 105 0.37 10.08 0.82
N SER A 106 0.27 11.29 0.27
CA SER A 106 -0.81 11.67 -0.63
C SER A 106 -0.27 11.64 -2.06
N TYR A 107 -1.06 11.16 -3.02
CA TYR A 107 -0.62 10.99 -4.40
C TYR A 107 -1.81 10.86 -5.34
N PHE A 108 -1.53 10.91 -6.64
CA PHE A 108 -2.47 10.52 -7.67
C PHE A 108 -2.09 9.15 -8.23
N ASN A 109 -3.10 8.37 -8.53
CA ASN A 109 -2.96 7.06 -9.17
C ASN A 109 -3.77 7.05 -10.46
N LYS A 110 -3.16 6.63 -11.55
CA LYS A 110 -3.85 6.36 -12.82
C LYS A 110 -3.79 4.88 -13.10
N GLY A 111 -4.96 4.23 -13.10
CA GLY A 111 -5.13 2.86 -13.55
C GLY A 111 -5.59 2.81 -15.01
N LYS A 112 -4.94 1.96 -15.79
CA LYS A 112 -5.37 1.61 -17.14
C LYS A 112 -5.71 0.12 -17.18
N PHE A 113 -6.94 -0.17 -17.57
CA PHE A 113 -7.47 -1.53 -17.60
C PHE A 113 -7.90 -1.88 -19.02
N ILE A 114 -7.49 -3.04 -19.50
CA ILE A 114 -7.98 -3.58 -20.77
C ILE A 114 -8.91 -4.75 -20.48
N PHE A 115 -10.08 -4.76 -21.10
CA PHE A 115 -11.07 -5.82 -20.91
C PHE A 115 -11.84 -6.11 -22.20
N ILE A 116 -12.52 -7.26 -22.25
CA ILE A 116 -13.40 -7.66 -23.33
C ILE A 116 -14.85 -7.51 -22.86
N ASP A 117 -15.63 -6.71 -23.57
CA ASP A 117 -17.05 -6.54 -23.35
C ASP A 117 -17.81 -6.87 -24.63
N ASN A 118 -18.66 -7.90 -24.59
CA ASN A 118 -19.43 -8.41 -25.75
C ASN A 118 -18.56 -8.66 -27.00
N GLY A 119 -17.33 -9.14 -26.80
CA GLY A 119 -16.38 -9.42 -27.88
C GLY A 119 -15.59 -8.20 -28.39
N VAL A 120 -15.87 -7.03 -27.85
CA VAL A 120 -15.13 -5.78 -28.16
C VAL A 120 -14.08 -5.53 -27.11
N LYS A 121 -12.84 -5.26 -27.55
CA LYS A 121 -11.74 -4.87 -26.66
C LYS A 121 -11.92 -3.42 -26.24
N LYS A 122 -11.98 -3.16 -24.94
CA LYS A 122 -12.16 -1.84 -24.35
C LYS A 122 -10.98 -1.48 -23.46
N GLU A 123 -10.75 -0.18 -23.33
CA GLU A 123 -9.79 0.44 -22.42
C GLU A 123 -10.55 1.32 -21.42
N GLU A 124 -10.36 1.07 -20.12
CA GLU A 124 -10.84 1.92 -19.04
C GLU A 124 -9.65 2.63 -18.40
N ASN A 125 -9.73 3.95 -18.33
CA ASN A 125 -8.78 4.79 -17.63
C ASN A 125 -9.47 5.41 -16.43
N ILE A 126 -8.89 5.22 -15.25
CA ILE A 126 -9.39 5.81 -14.01
C ILE A 126 -8.27 6.62 -13.38
N VAL A 127 -8.61 7.77 -12.82
CA VAL A 127 -7.71 8.57 -12.00
C VAL A 127 -8.30 8.67 -10.62
N TRP A 128 -7.50 8.32 -9.61
CA TRP A 128 -7.82 8.48 -8.21
C TRP A 128 -6.93 9.52 -7.53
N MET A 129 -7.48 10.18 -6.54
CA MET A 129 -6.73 10.89 -5.52
C MET A 129 -6.69 10.01 -4.28
N GLU A 130 -5.51 9.68 -3.83
CA GLU A 130 -5.32 8.68 -2.79
C GLU A 130 -4.41 9.17 -1.67
N SER A 131 -4.59 8.56 -0.51
CA SER A 131 -3.66 8.72 0.60
C SER A 131 -3.47 7.40 1.34
N VAL A 132 -2.24 7.15 1.79
CA VAL A 132 -1.88 5.96 2.55
C VAL A 132 -1.15 6.32 3.83
N TYR A 133 -1.34 5.49 4.84
CA TYR A 133 -0.57 5.54 6.07
C TYR A 133 0.22 4.25 6.23
N LEU A 134 1.52 4.39 6.48
CA LEU A 134 2.45 3.28 6.65
C LEU A 134 2.98 3.25 8.08
N LYS A 135 3.13 2.05 8.61
CA LYS A 135 3.76 1.77 9.90
C LYS A 135 4.60 0.50 9.84
N TYR A 136 5.47 0.32 10.82
CA TYR A 136 6.17 -0.96 10.98
C TYR A 136 5.26 -2.01 11.62
N GLU A 137 5.22 -3.20 11.01
CA GLU A 137 4.73 -4.45 11.58
C GLU A 137 5.80 -5.51 11.32
N ASP A 138 6.17 -6.29 12.35
CA ASP A 138 7.20 -7.35 12.28
C ASP A 138 8.53 -6.90 11.65
N LYS A 139 8.95 -5.65 11.93
CA LYS A 139 10.16 -4.99 11.43
C LYS A 139 10.10 -4.61 9.93
N GLU A 140 9.00 -4.81 9.25
CA GLU A 140 8.76 -4.40 7.88
C GLU A 140 7.84 -3.18 7.82
N LEU A 141 8.11 -2.25 6.91
CA LEU A 141 7.25 -1.10 6.66
C LEU A 141 6.09 -1.55 5.77
N LYS A 142 4.86 -1.34 6.23
CA LYS A 142 3.65 -1.80 5.55
C LYS A 142 2.56 -0.75 5.54
N LEU A 143 1.65 -0.82 4.58
CA LEU A 143 0.44 -0.02 4.54
C LEU A 143 -0.54 -0.51 5.63
N SER A 144 -1.05 0.40 6.44
CA SER A 144 -2.11 0.10 7.41
C SER A 144 -3.45 0.75 7.08
N PHE A 145 -3.42 1.71 6.16
CA PHE A 145 -4.61 2.44 5.74
C PHE A 145 -4.43 2.93 4.31
N LEU A 146 -5.51 2.90 3.52
CA LEU A 146 -5.61 3.56 2.23
C LEU A 146 -6.98 4.22 2.11
N GLN A 147 -6.99 5.47 1.65
CA GLN A 147 -8.18 6.20 1.19
C GLN A 147 -8.05 6.42 -0.31
N SER A 148 -9.12 6.15 -1.06
CA SER A 148 -9.18 6.28 -2.51
C SER A 148 -10.48 6.94 -2.93
N ASP A 149 -10.37 8.00 -3.72
CA ASP A 149 -11.50 8.74 -4.30
C ASP A 149 -11.36 8.84 -5.82
N ASP A 150 -12.36 8.36 -6.57
CA ASP A 150 -12.41 8.51 -8.03
C ASP A 150 -12.50 10.00 -8.40
N ILE A 151 -11.57 10.47 -9.24
CA ILE A 151 -11.59 11.82 -9.81
C ILE A 151 -12.17 11.81 -11.22
N SER A 152 -11.78 10.82 -12.02
CA SER A 152 -12.26 10.65 -13.37
C SER A 152 -12.25 9.20 -13.80
N ARG A 153 -13.21 8.85 -14.66
CA ARG A 153 -13.33 7.51 -15.25
C ARG A 153 -13.77 7.64 -16.69
N GLU A 154 -13.02 7.03 -17.60
CA GLU A 154 -13.31 7.03 -19.02
C GLU A 154 -13.20 5.61 -19.58
N VAL A 155 -14.18 5.19 -20.38
CA VAL A 155 -14.17 3.91 -21.11
C VAL A 155 -14.26 4.21 -22.60
N LYS A 156 -13.36 3.61 -23.39
CA LYS A 156 -13.35 3.72 -24.86
C LYS A 156 -13.01 2.38 -25.51
N GLU A 157 -13.21 2.26 -26.82
CA GLU A 157 -12.64 1.13 -27.56
C GLU A 157 -11.11 1.19 -27.51
N ALA A 158 -10.48 0.04 -27.29
CA ALA A 158 -9.02 -0.03 -27.29
C ALA A 158 -8.52 -0.02 -28.75
N ASP A 159 -7.45 0.74 -29.02
CA ASP A 159 -6.83 0.76 -30.34
C ASP A 159 -6.45 -0.67 -30.77
N SER A 160 -6.91 -1.06 -31.97
CA SER A 160 -6.48 -2.29 -32.62
C SER A 160 -5.03 -2.10 -33.09
N LYS A 161 -4.07 -2.67 -32.33
CA LYS A 161 -2.71 -2.83 -32.83
C LYS A 161 -2.56 -4.19 -33.47
#